data_93e2de57173c9865e6bf4a762dfd8c0f
#
_entry.id   93e2de57173c9865e6bf4a762dfd8c0f
#
_cell.length_a   1.000
_cell.length_b   1.000
_cell.length_c   1.000
_cell.angle_alpha   90.00
_cell.angle_beta   90.00
_cell.angle_gamma   90.00
#
_symmetry.space_group_name_H-M   'P 1'
#
loop_
_entity.id
_entity.type
_entity.pdbx_description
1 polymer ?
#
loop_
_entity_poly.entity_id
_entity_poly.type
_entity_poly.pdbx_seq_one_letter_code
_entity_poly.pdbx_strand_id
1 'polypeptide(L)'
;MKSKDSRLVADLLKDRHSVRKFDPTFNLDEDDLELIIKAARFSPSSFGILNSRIIVIKNKTFRQSLLPYFYYQTALVDCSVYLLFVVDHGDYILSESIFKARKYILDPETLTKHEIDLSNIISSWDERLTWGEGFNPTQWSIAQTYINMTASMIQAEQLHIDTTPHEGFNQVQLTKFLQERGYLHPHEVVGIGLALGKVNPEQTHANNQEKIRKSLADYVLVID
;
A
#
# COMPACT_ATOMS: atom_id res chain seq x y z
N MET A 1 -8.81 -10.38 -24.42
CA MET A 1 -7.74 -10.40 -23.40
C MET A 1 -6.64 -9.47 -23.86
N LYS A 2 -6.37 -8.38 -23.11
CA LYS A 2 -5.17 -7.56 -23.35
C LYS A 2 -3.94 -8.45 -23.16
N SER A 3 -2.92 -8.33 -24.03
CA SER A 3 -1.67 -9.09 -23.86
C SER A 3 -1.03 -8.65 -22.55
N LYS A 4 -0.81 -9.60 -21.64
CA LYS A 4 -0.06 -9.33 -20.41
C LYS A 4 1.41 -9.15 -20.77
N ASP A 5 2.05 -8.17 -20.14
CA ASP A 5 3.49 -8.01 -20.26
C ASP A 5 4.18 -9.23 -19.62
N SER A 6 5.01 -9.90 -20.40
CA SER A 6 5.74 -11.10 -19.98
C SER A 6 7.14 -10.80 -19.47
N ARG A 7 7.52 -9.52 -19.36
CA ARG A 7 8.84 -9.12 -18.86
C ARG A 7 9.07 -9.60 -17.43
N LEU A 8 10.34 -9.77 -17.07
CA LEU A 8 10.72 -10.06 -15.69
C LEU A 8 10.36 -8.88 -14.78
N VAL A 9 10.06 -9.18 -13.52
CA VAL A 9 9.72 -8.16 -12.51
C VAL A 9 10.82 -7.10 -12.38
N ALA A 10 12.08 -7.49 -12.51
CA ALA A 10 13.21 -6.55 -12.47
C ALA A 10 13.15 -5.52 -13.61
N ASP A 11 12.75 -5.94 -14.82
CA ASP A 11 12.62 -5.06 -15.98
C ASP A 11 11.41 -4.13 -15.82
N LEU A 12 10.27 -4.67 -15.33
CA LEU A 12 9.10 -3.86 -14.99
C LEU A 12 9.46 -2.75 -13.99
N LEU A 13 10.17 -3.10 -12.92
CA LEU A 13 10.58 -2.13 -11.91
C LEU A 13 11.63 -1.14 -12.43
N LYS A 14 12.49 -1.56 -13.39
CA LYS A 14 13.43 -0.67 -14.06
C LYS A 14 12.72 0.38 -14.89
N ASP A 15 11.67 0.00 -15.61
CA ASP A 15 10.97 0.88 -16.55
C ASP A 15 9.88 1.73 -15.88
N ARG A 16 9.23 1.21 -14.83
CA ARG A 16 8.19 1.93 -14.08
C ARG A 16 8.67 3.29 -13.55
N HIS A 17 7.95 4.34 -13.77
CA HIS A 17 8.22 5.68 -13.21
C HIS A 17 7.03 6.17 -12.36
N SER A 18 7.30 7.06 -11.41
CA SER A 18 6.25 7.76 -10.67
C SER A 18 5.73 8.92 -11.52
N VAL A 19 4.51 8.80 -11.99
CA VAL A 19 3.86 9.81 -12.83
C VAL A 19 3.44 11.01 -12.00
N ARG A 20 3.79 12.22 -12.42
CA ARG A 20 3.44 13.46 -11.72
C ARG A 20 2.16 14.10 -12.26
N LYS A 21 1.82 13.83 -13.51
CA LYS A 21 0.61 14.32 -14.19
C LYS A 21 -0.07 13.16 -14.89
N PHE A 22 -1.26 12.84 -14.48
CA PHE A 22 -2.09 11.82 -15.12
C PHE A 22 -2.96 12.42 -16.22
N ASP A 23 -3.36 11.59 -17.18
CA ASP A 23 -4.40 11.90 -18.15
C ASP A 23 -5.77 11.84 -17.46
N PRO A 24 -6.46 12.98 -17.26
CA PRO A 24 -7.73 13.00 -16.53
C PRO A 24 -8.89 12.36 -17.30
N THR A 25 -8.68 12.01 -18.58
CA THR A 25 -9.68 11.35 -19.44
C THR A 25 -9.57 9.84 -19.42
N PHE A 26 -8.44 9.31 -18.93
CA PHE A 26 -8.24 7.87 -18.81
C PHE A 26 -9.12 7.27 -17.71
N ASN A 27 -9.79 6.18 -18.06
CA ASN A 27 -10.59 5.41 -17.09
C ASN A 27 -10.00 3.99 -16.97
N LEU A 28 -9.60 3.64 -15.76
CA LEU A 28 -9.10 2.31 -15.44
C LEU A 28 -10.25 1.29 -15.51
N ASP A 29 -10.02 0.22 -16.22
CA ASP A 29 -10.95 -0.91 -16.34
C ASP A 29 -11.14 -1.61 -14.99
N GLU A 30 -12.36 -2.07 -14.69
CA GLU A 30 -12.69 -2.72 -13.42
C GLU A 30 -11.95 -4.05 -13.23
N ASP A 31 -11.78 -4.83 -14.30
CA ASP A 31 -11.06 -6.10 -14.25
C ASP A 31 -9.57 -5.87 -13.96
N ASP A 32 -8.98 -4.85 -14.58
CA ASP A 32 -7.59 -4.45 -14.32
C ASP A 32 -7.44 -3.96 -12.86
N LEU A 33 -8.38 -3.15 -12.36
CA LEU A 33 -8.40 -2.70 -10.97
C LEU A 33 -8.50 -3.87 -9.98
N GLU A 34 -9.37 -4.85 -10.27
CA GLU A 34 -9.52 -6.04 -9.44
C GLU A 34 -8.22 -6.84 -9.36
N LEU A 35 -7.49 -7.00 -10.49
CA LEU A 35 -6.19 -7.68 -10.51
C LEU A 35 -5.15 -6.94 -9.66
N ILE A 36 -5.11 -5.61 -9.71
CA ILE A 36 -4.21 -4.77 -8.91
C ILE A 36 -4.52 -4.94 -7.42
N ILE A 37 -5.79 -4.95 -7.04
CA ILE A 37 -6.22 -5.16 -5.64
C ILE A 37 -5.90 -6.58 -5.18
N LYS A 38 -6.12 -7.59 -6.04
CA LYS A 38 -5.76 -8.99 -5.74
C LYS A 38 -4.28 -9.17 -5.46
N ALA A 39 -3.41 -8.49 -6.21
CA ALA A 39 -1.97 -8.53 -5.98
C ALA A 39 -1.61 -8.00 -4.56
N ALA A 40 -2.19 -6.90 -4.13
CA ALA A 40 -2.03 -6.40 -2.77
C ALA A 40 -2.55 -7.41 -1.74
N ARG A 41 -3.76 -7.94 -1.94
CA ARG A 41 -4.44 -8.85 -1.01
C ARG A 41 -3.66 -10.15 -0.79
N PHE A 42 -2.98 -10.66 -1.82
CA PHE A 42 -2.20 -11.89 -1.75
C PHE A 42 -0.73 -11.67 -1.40
N SER A 43 -0.29 -10.43 -1.22
CA SER A 43 1.07 -10.16 -0.75
C SER A 43 1.26 -10.65 0.69
N PRO A 44 2.48 -11.04 1.07
CA PRO A 44 2.75 -11.49 2.43
C PRO A 44 2.60 -10.35 3.44
N SER A 45 2.29 -10.70 4.68
CA SER A 45 2.40 -9.81 5.84
C SER A 45 3.20 -10.52 6.95
N SER A 46 3.85 -9.76 7.81
CA SER A 46 4.52 -10.33 8.96
C SER A 46 3.53 -11.10 9.82
N PHE A 47 3.89 -12.34 10.18
CA PHE A 47 3.07 -13.24 11.02
C PHE A 47 1.68 -13.58 10.45
N GLY A 48 1.40 -13.25 9.19
CA GLY A 48 0.07 -13.45 8.62
C GLY A 48 -1.03 -12.60 9.27
N ILE A 49 -0.65 -11.50 9.92
CA ILE A 49 -1.61 -10.60 10.59
C ILE A 49 -2.49 -9.88 9.56
N LEU A 50 -3.80 -9.85 9.82
CA LEU A 50 -4.80 -9.26 8.93
C LEU A 50 -5.10 -7.80 9.34
N ASN A 51 -4.06 -6.98 9.41
CA ASN A 51 -4.11 -5.64 9.98
C ASN A 51 -4.38 -4.53 8.96
N SER A 52 -4.59 -4.86 7.67
CA SER A 52 -4.71 -3.85 6.61
C SER A 52 -5.90 -4.10 5.69
N ARG A 53 -6.39 -3.02 5.09
CA ARG A 53 -7.35 -3.04 3.97
C ARG A 53 -7.10 -1.86 3.03
N ILE A 54 -7.81 -1.84 1.90
CA ILE A 54 -7.72 -0.78 0.90
C ILE A 54 -9.06 -0.05 0.83
N ILE A 55 -8.99 1.29 0.81
CA ILE A 55 -10.10 2.15 0.40
C ILE A 55 -9.87 2.55 -1.06
N VAL A 56 -10.78 2.18 -1.94
CA VAL A 56 -10.75 2.55 -3.37
C VAL A 56 -11.53 3.84 -3.57
N ILE A 57 -10.86 4.89 -4.03
CA ILE A 57 -11.46 6.21 -4.19
C ILE A 57 -11.54 6.56 -5.70
N LYS A 58 -12.70 6.28 -6.29
CA LYS A 58 -13.02 6.61 -7.70
C LYS A 58 -13.58 8.02 -7.84
N ASN A 59 -14.31 8.51 -6.85
CA ASN A 59 -15.00 9.80 -6.90
C ASN A 59 -13.99 10.96 -6.94
N LYS A 60 -13.92 11.67 -8.06
CA LYS A 60 -13.00 12.79 -8.28
C LYS A 60 -13.27 13.97 -7.34
N THR A 61 -14.54 14.30 -7.10
CA THR A 61 -14.91 15.38 -6.19
C THR A 61 -14.47 15.09 -4.76
N PHE A 62 -14.62 13.83 -4.33
CA PHE A 62 -14.10 13.41 -3.03
C PHE A 62 -12.56 13.53 -2.98
N ARG A 63 -11.82 13.09 -4.04
CA ARG A 63 -10.37 13.27 -4.10
C ARG A 63 -9.96 14.75 -4.05
N GLN A 64 -10.74 15.67 -4.66
CA GLN A 64 -10.51 17.11 -4.53
C GLN A 64 -10.63 17.60 -3.09
N SER A 65 -11.57 17.08 -2.30
CA SER A 65 -11.70 17.43 -0.88
C SER A 65 -10.53 16.98 -0.02
N LEU A 66 -9.72 16.04 -0.51
CA LEU A 66 -8.52 15.53 0.17
C LEU A 66 -7.26 16.37 -0.10
N LEU A 67 -7.26 17.23 -1.13
CA LEU A 67 -6.08 18.00 -1.55
C LEU A 67 -5.34 18.73 -0.40
N PRO A 68 -6.02 19.37 0.55
CA PRO A 68 -5.34 20.07 1.65
C PRO A 68 -4.47 19.11 2.49
N TYR A 69 -4.88 17.86 2.64
CA TYR A 69 -4.14 16.85 3.39
C TYR A 69 -2.94 16.30 2.61
N PHE A 70 -2.95 16.41 1.28
CA PHE A 70 -1.91 15.96 0.36
C PHE A 70 -1.02 17.08 -0.16
N TYR A 71 -0.95 18.20 0.56
CA TYR A 71 -0.14 19.36 0.14
C TYR A 71 -0.42 19.80 -1.30
N TYR A 72 -1.68 19.72 -1.72
CA TYR A 72 -2.17 20.08 -3.06
C TYR A 72 -1.53 19.32 -4.23
N GLN A 73 -1.10 18.08 -4.01
CA GLN A 73 -0.57 17.22 -5.07
C GLN A 73 -1.68 16.80 -6.03
N THR A 74 -1.68 17.37 -7.23
CA THR A 74 -2.77 17.19 -8.23
C THR A 74 -2.87 15.77 -8.77
N ALA A 75 -1.81 14.97 -8.72
CA ALA A 75 -1.83 13.56 -9.11
C ALA A 75 -2.92 12.75 -8.39
N LEU A 76 -3.29 13.14 -7.16
CA LEU A 76 -4.41 12.58 -6.40
C LEU A 76 -5.76 12.76 -7.13
N VAL A 77 -5.94 13.88 -7.81
CA VAL A 77 -7.20 14.24 -8.47
C VAL A 77 -7.24 13.78 -9.91
N ASP A 78 -6.09 13.91 -10.60
CA ASP A 78 -5.97 13.66 -12.05
C ASP A 78 -5.90 12.17 -12.37
N CYS A 79 -5.49 11.31 -11.43
CA CYS A 79 -5.50 9.86 -11.61
C CYS A 79 -6.92 9.32 -11.82
N SER A 80 -7.03 8.16 -12.46
CA SER A 80 -8.31 7.47 -12.66
C SER A 80 -8.88 6.93 -11.34
N VAL A 81 -8.06 6.21 -10.60
CA VAL A 81 -8.41 5.61 -9.30
C VAL A 81 -7.31 5.88 -8.29
N TYR A 82 -7.70 6.12 -7.05
CA TYR A 82 -6.77 6.26 -5.94
C TYR A 82 -6.99 5.14 -4.92
N LEU A 83 -5.94 4.41 -4.59
CA LEU A 83 -5.94 3.41 -3.53
C LEU A 83 -5.35 4.02 -2.27
N LEU A 84 -6.08 3.95 -1.17
CA LEU A 84 -5.60 4.35 0.14
C LEU A 84 -5.49 3.11 1.02
N PHE A 85 -4.28 2.74 1.39
CA PHE A 85 -3.99 1.62 2.27
C PHE A 85 -4.13 2.10 3.71
N VAL A 86 -4.94 1.40 4.48
CA VAL A 86 -5.22 1.70 5.88
C VAL A 86 -4.91 0.50 6.75
N VAL A 87 -4.52 0.76 7.99
CA VAL A 87 -4.07 -0.28 8.92
C VAL A 87 -4.65 -0.05 10.30
N ASP A 88 -4.65 -1.12 11.11
CA ASP A 88 -4.92 -1.01 12.54
C ASP A 88 -3.78 -0.28 13.24
N HIS A 89 -4.08 0.61 14.18
CA HIS A 89 -3.07 1.20 15.04
C HIS A 89 -2.57 0.21 16.11
N GLY A 90 -1.42 0.53 16.72
CA GLY A 90 -0.67 -0.38 17.56
C GLY A 90 -1.46 -1.01 18.70
N ASP A 91 -2.22 -0.21 19.46
CA ASP A 91 -2.97 -0.71 20.61
C ASP A 91 -4.02 -1.76 20.20
N TYR A 92 -4.67 -1.53 19.03
CA TYR A 92 -5.65 -2.47 18.50
C TYR A 92 -4.99 -3.77 18.00
N ILE A 93 -3.79 -3.67 17.43
CA ILE A 93 -3.02 -4.86 17.01
C ILE A 93 -2.76 -5.77 18.20
N LEU A 94 -2.31 -5.19 19.31
CA LEU A 94 -1.95 -5.93 20.51
C LEU A 94 -3.14 -6.58 21.21
N SER A 95 -4.35 -6.04 21.04
CA SER A 95 -5.56 -6.52 21.75
C SER A 95 -6.51 -7.31 20.86
N GLU A 96 -6.73 -6.89 19.60
CA GLU A 96 -7.86 -7.36 18.81
C GLU A 96 -7.49 -7.96 17.44
N SER A 97 -6.41 -7.44 16.78
CA SER A 97 -6.10 -7.89 15.42
C SER A 97 -5.73 -9.36 15.34
N ILE A 98 -5.18 -9.93 16.42
CA ILE A 98 -4.87 -11.37 16.50
C ILE A 98 -6.12 -12.24 16.34
N PHE A 99 -7.30 -11.72 16.69
CA PHE A 99 -8.58 -12.44 16.59
C PHE A 99 -9.29 -12.24 15.25
N LYS A 100 -8.78 -11.42 14.34
CA LYS A 100 -9.40 -11.19 13.03
C LYS A 100 -9.47 -12.45 12.17
N ALA A 101 -8.54 -13.38 12.35
CA ALA A 101 -8.49 -14.65 11.64
C ALA A 101 -9.74 -15.52 11.87
N ARG A 102 -10.48 -15.34 13.00
CA ARG A 102 -11.72 -16.07 13.32
C ARG A 102 -12.77 -16.03 12.20
N LYS A 103 -12.75 -15.01 11.37
CA LYS A 103 -13.68 -14.89 10.24
C LYS A 103 -13.29 -15.74 9.03
N TYR A 104 -12.05 -16.20 8.96
CA TYR A 104 -11.46 -16.81 7.77
C TYR A 104 -10.93 -18.23 8.01
N ILE A 105 -10.50 -18.54 9.22
CA ILE A 105 -10.03 -19.88 9.62
C ILE A 105 -11.20 -20.61 10.26
N LEU A 106 -11.73 -21.60 9.56
CA LEU A 106 -12.93 -22.34 9.99
C LEU A 106 -12.60 -23.56 10.86
N ASP A 107 -11.37 -24.08 10.75
CA ASP A 107 -10.92 -25.19 11.58
C ASP A 107 -10.51 -24.70 12.98
N PRO A 108 -11.18 -25.18 14.07
CA PRO A 108 -10.93 -24.67 15.43
C PRO A 108 -9.52 -24.93 15.94
N GLU A 109 -8.91 -26.06 15.56
CA GLU A 109 -7.55 -26.41 16.01
C GLU A 109 -6.52 -25.47 15.38
N THR A 110 -6.62 -25.28 14.04
CA THR A 110 -5.78 -24.33 13.28
C THR A 110 -5.96 -22.91 13.80
N LEU A 111 -7.20 -22.49 14.10
CA LEU A 111 -7.48 -21.16 14.63
C LEU A 111 -6.82 -20.97 16.01
N THR A 112 -7.02 -21.92 16.93
CA THR A 112 -6.45 -21.85 18.27
C THR A 112 -4.93 -21.76 18.22
N LYS A 113 -4.29 -22.59 17.38
CA LYS A 113 -2.83 -22.55 17.19
C LYS A 113 -2.38 -21.19 16.65
N HIS A 114 -3.07 -20.66 15.62
CA HIS A 114 -2.75 -19.36 15.04
C HIS A 114 -2.86 -18.22 16.07
N GLU A 115 -3.90 -18.21 16.90
CA GLU A 115 -4.10 -17.19 17.94
C GLU A 115 -3.02 -17.28 19.03
N ILE A 116 -2.64 -18.50 19.45
CA ILE A 116 -1.57 -18.72 20.42
C ILE A 116 -0.23 -18.24 19.83
N ASP A 117 0.10 -18.62 18.61
CA ASP A 117 1.35 -18.24 17.95
C ASP A 117 1.45 -16.72 17.83
N LEU A 118 0.38 -16.04 17.35
CA LEU A 118 0.36 -14.58 17.27
C LEU A 118 0.47 -13.91 18.64
N SER A 119 -0.24 -14.41 19.65
CA SER A 119 -0.19 -13.87 21.00
C SER A 119 1.22 -13.95 21.59
N ASN A 120 1.91 -15.09 21.41
CA ASN A 120 3.29 -15.30 21.85
C ASN A 120 4.27 -14.36 21.13
N ILE A 121 4.07 -14.15 19.82
CA ILE A 121 4.90 -13.25 19.03
C ILE A 121 4.71 -11.80 19.48
N ILE A 122 3.48 -11.37 19.64
CA ILE A 122 3.15 -10.00 20.06
C ILE A 122 3.66 -9.72 21.48
N SER A 123 3.51 -10.65 22.41
CA SER A 123 4.00 -10.50 23.78
C SER A 123 5.54 -10.43 23.87
N SER A 124 6.25 -10.97 22.88
CA SER A 124 7.72 -10.94 22.80
C SER A 124 8.27 -9.85 21.86
N TRP A 125 7.44 -8.91 21.43
CA TRP A 125 7.86 -7.90 20.45
C TRP A 125 9.00 -7.01 20.92
N ASP A 126 8.99 -6.60 22.19
CA ASP A 126 10.07 -5.81 22.79
C ASP A 126 11.42 -6.54 22.75
N GLU A 127 11.40 -7.88 22.79
CA GLU A 127 12.60 -8.71 22.80
C GLU A 127 13.07 -9.10 21.38
N ARG A 128 12.14 -9.31 20.44
CA ARG A 128 12.42 -9.89 19.12
C ARG A 128 12.52 -8.88 18.00
N LEU A 129 11.77 -7.82 18.07
CA LEU A 129 11.77 -6.73 17.10
C LEU A 129 12.46 -5.52 17.69
N THR A 130 13.73 -5.69 18.11
CA THR A 130 14.56 -4.61 18.63
C THR A 130 14.85 -3.60 17.52
N TRP A 131 13.88 -2.76 17.23
CA TRP A 131 14.09 -1.53 16.46
C TRP A 131 14.75 -0.46 17.36
N GLY A 132 15.33 -0.91 18.48
CA GLY A 132 15.90 -0.05 19.48
C GLY A 132 14.86 0.52 20.46
N GLU A 133 15.30 1.38 21.37
CA GLU A 133 14.40 2.15 22.23
C GLU A 133 13.40 2.92 21.36
N GLY A 134 12.10 2.61 21.47
CA GLY A 134 11.03 3.29 20.77
C GLY A 134 10.33 2.50 19.66
N PHE A 135 10.28 1.17 19.72
CA PHE A 135 9.40 0.38 18.84
C PHE A 135 7.97 0.94 18.87
N ASN A 136 7.45 1.27 17.70
CA ASN A 136 6.09 1.79 17.53
C ASN A 136 5.25 0.79 16.72
N PRO A 137 4.32 0.05 17.36
CA PRO A 137 3.48 -0.93 16.68
C PRO A 137 2.65 -0.34 15.53
N THR A 138 2.25 0.93 15.63
CA THR A 138 1.53 1.62 14.55
C THR A 138 2.44 1.82 13.32
N GLN A 139 3.68 2.24 13.52
CA GLN A 139 4.64 2.40 12.43
C GLN A 139 4.99 1.05 11.79
N TRP A 140 5.12 0.01 12.59
CA TRP A 140 5.29 -1.35 12.08
C TRP A 140 4.07 -1.79 11.23
N SER A 141 2.85 -1.51 11.70
CA SER A 141 1.62 -1.78 10.97
C SER A 141 1.59 -1.06 9.61
N ILE A 142 1.98 0.21 9.61
CA ILE A 142 2.09 1.01 8.37
C ILE A 142 3.12 0.41 7.42
N ALA A 143 4.26 -0.08 7.91
CA ALA A 143 5.29 -0.68 7.07
C ALA A 143 4.79 -1.90 6.28
N GLN A 144 3.79 -2.65 6.79
CA GLN A 144 3.17 -3.76 6.05
C GLN A 144 2.48 -3.27 4.76
N THR A 145 1.94 -2.04 4.74
CA THR A 145 1.27 -1.50 3.55
C THR A 145 2.22 -1.23 2.39
N TYR A 146 3.52 -1.04 2.65
CA TYR A 146 4.52 -0.89 1.58
C TYR A 146 4.69 -2.18 0.77
N ILE A 147 4.54 -3.34 1.41
CA ILE A 147 4.54 -4.65 0.74
C ILE A 147 3.30 -4.75 -0.17
N ASN A 148 2.11 -4.45 0.37
CA ASN A 148 0.86 -4.47 -0.38
C ASN A 148 0.90 -3.52 -1.57
N MET A 149 1.35 -2.28 -1.35
CA MET A 149 1.46 -1.26 -2.39
C MET A 149 2.46 -1.67 -3.49
N THR A 150 3.61 -2.24 -3.11
CA THR A 150 4.61 -2.70 -4.09
C THR A 150 4.05 -3.80 -4.99
N ALA A 151 3.30 -4.76 -4.42
CA ALA A 151 2.62 -5.79 -5.20
C ALA A 151 1.60 -5.17 -6.18
N SER A 152 0.80 -4.18 -5.72
CA SER A 152 -0.11 -3.42 -6.59
C SER A 152 0.62 -2.70 -7.71
N MET A 153 1.77 -2.05 -7.44
CA MET A 153 2.55 -1.34 -8.46
C MET A 153 3.10 -2.28 -9.53
N ILE A 154 3.61 -3.46 -9.14
CA ILE A 154 4.12 -4.45 -10.08
C ILE A 154 2.99 -4.95 -10.98
N GLN A 155 1.83 -5.28 -10.39
CA GLN A 155 0.67 -5.73 -11.16
C GLN A 155 0.15 -4.63 -12.11
N ALA A 156 0.11 -3.37 -11.65
CA ALA A 156 -0.28 -2.24 -12.49
C ALA A 156 0.66 -2.08 -13.69
N GLU A 157 1.97 -2.18 -13.48
CA GLU A 157 2.97 -2.09 -14.56
C GLU A 157 2.79 -3.24 -15.58
N GLN A 158 2.50 -4.47 -15.15
CA GLN A 158 2.17 -5.59 -16.05
C GLN A 158 0.92 -5.36 -16.90
N LEU A 159 0.02 -4.51 -16.43
CA LEU A 159 -1.20 -4.10 -17.13
C LEU A 159 -1.00 -2.78 -17.90
N HIS A 160 0.23 -2.27 -17.94
CA HIS A 160 0.56 -0.98 -18.52
C HIS A 160 -0.21 0.19 -17.88
N ILE A 161 -0.51 0.11 -16.59
CA ILE A 161 -1.13 1.17 -15.79
C ILE A 161 -0.03 1.91 -15.03
N ASP A 162 0.05 3.22 -15.27
CA ASP A 162 1.01 4.08 -14.60
C ASP A 162 0.62 4.33 -13.15
N THR A 163 1.62 4.47 -12.28
CA THR A 163 1.40 4.62 -10.84
C THR A 163 2.25 5.72 -10.22
N THR A 164 1.75 6.25 -9.10
CA THR A 164 2.54 7.10 -8.20
C THR A 164 2.21 6.78 -6.75
N PRO A 165 3.18 6.27 -5.97
CA PRO A 165 3.03 6.12 -4.53
C PRO A 165 3.04 7.50 -3.85
N HIS A 166 2.14 7.69 -2.88
CA HIS A 166 2.05 8.90 -2.08
C HIS A 166 2.28 8.59 -0.60
N GLU A 167 3.36 9.14 -0.07
CA GLU A 167 3.67 9.19 1.35
C GLU A 167 3.55 10.62 1.90
N GLY A 168 3.68 11.61 0.99
CA GLY A 168 3.62 13.04 1.29
C GLY A 168 2.21 13.53 1.56
N PHE A 169 1.66 13.23 2.74
CA PHE A 169 0.38 13.75 3.23
C PHE A 169 0.40 13.92 4.75
N ASN A 170 -0.51 14.73 5.28
CA ASN A 170 -0.70 14.87 6.71
C ASN A 170 -1.54 13.69 7.23
N GLN A 171 -0.85 12.64 7.66
CA GLN A 171 -1.45 11.38 8.11
C GLN A 171 -2.48 11.58 9.23
N VAL A 172 -2.14 12.37 10.24
CA VAL A 172 -3.00 12.58 11.43
C VAL A 172 -4.32 13.26 11.03
N GLN A 173 -4.23 14.35 10.28
CA GLN A 173 -5.41 15.10 9.86
C GLN A 173 -6.25 14.32 8.86
N LEU A 174 -5.62 13.59 7.93
CA LEU A 174 -6.33 12.75 6.97
C LEU A 174 -7.05 11.59 7.66
N THR A 175 -6.40 10.92 8.61
CA THR A 175 -7.01 9.85 9.41
C THR A 175 -8.25 10.38 10.13
N LYS A 176 -8.12 11.50 10.85
CA LYS A 176 -9.24 12.13 11.57
C LYS A 176 -10.39 12.49 10.63
N PHE A 177 -10.10 13.14 9.52
CA PHE A 177 -11.10 13.51 8.50
C PHE A 177 -11.90 12.31 8.00
N LEU A 178 -11.22 11.17 7.76
CA LEU A 178 -11.87 9.95 7.27
C LEU A 178 -12.65 9.22 8.36
N GLN A 179 -12.16 9.24 9.61
CA GLN A 179 -12.88 8.69 10.77
C GLN A 179 -14.18 9.47 11.04
N GLU A 180 -14.14 10.80 11.06
CA GLU A 180 -15.31 11.66 11.26
C GLU A 180 -16.41 11.44 10.21
N ARG A 181 -16.06 10.93 9.03
CA ARG A 181 -17.00 10.59 7.95
C ARG A 181 -17.38 9.11 7.88
N GLY A 182 -16.90 8.29 8.82
CA GLY A 182 -17.19 6.86 8.89
C GLY A 182 -16.50 6.01 7.81
N TYR A 183 -15.49 6.54 7.11
CA TYR A 183 -14.69 5.76 6.14
C TYR A 183 -13.59 4.94 6.80
N LEU A 184 -13.14 5.36 7.98
CA LEU A 184 -12.23 4.61 8.84
C LEU A 184 -12.90 4.26 10.17
N HIS A 185 -12.57 3.07 10.67
CA HIS A 185 -12.90 2.72 12.06
C HIS A 185 -12.02 3.53 13.02
N PRO A 186 -12.45 3.73 14.29
CA PRO A 186 -11.65 4.47 15.28
C PRO A 186 -10.24 3.90 15.52
N HIS A 187 -10.06 2.60 15.30
CA HIS A 187 -8.77 1.92 15.46
C HIS A 187 -7.92 1.88 14.17
N GLU A 188 -8.38 2.47 13.09
CA GLU A 188 -7.65 2.48 11.83
C GLU A 188 -6.95 3.81 11.59
N VAL A 189 -5.77 3.74 10.97
CA VAL A 189 -5.01 4.89 10.52
C VAL A 189 -4.63 4.75 9.04
N VAL A 190 -4.42 5.88 8.39
CA VAL A 190 -3.92 5.90 7.01
C VAL A 190 -2.46 5.46 6.99
N GLY A 191 -2.11 4.52 6.14
CA GLY A 191 -0.73 4.05 5.92
C GLY A 191 -0.05 4.77 4.77
N ILE A 192 -0.45 4.43 3.54
CA ILE A 192 0.15 4.97 2.30
C ILE A 192 -0.90 5.04 1.20
N GLY A 193 -0.65 5.85 0.17
CA GLY A 193 -1.53 5.97 -0.98
C GLY A 193 -0.88 5.57 -2.30
N LEU A 194 -1.70 5.19 -3.29
CA LEU A 194 -1.27 4.87 -4.65
C LEU A 194 -2.25 5.43 -5.67
N ALA A 195 -1.77 6.34 -6.51
CA ALA A 195 -2.51 6.82 -7.66
C ALA A 195 -2.34 5.87 -8.84
N LEU A 196 -3.42 5.58 -9.58
CA LEU A 196 -3.48 4.70 -10.74
C LEU A 196 -4.08 5.44 -11.93
N GLY A 197 -3.45 5.34 -13.09
CA GLY A 197 -3.94 5.99 -14.30
C GLY A 197 -3.02 5.80 -15.51
N LYS A 198 -3.02 6.76 -16.40
CA LYS A 198 -2.06 6.89 -17.51
C LYS A 198 -1.35 8.22 -17.41
N VAL A 199 -0.07 8.24 -17.78
CA VAL A 199 0.68 9.48 -17.89
C VAL A 199 0.01 10.41 -18.92
N ASN A 200 -0.07 11.70 -18.59
CA ASN A 200 -0.53 12.71 -19.55
C ASN A 200 0.50 12.80 -20.70
N PRO A 201 0.08 12.59 -21.98
CA PRO A 201 0.99 12.59 -23.14
C PRO A 201 1.80 13.88 -23.29
N GLU A 202 1.27 15.00 -22.80
CA GLU A 202 1.96 16.31 -22.85
C GLU A 202 3.13 16.42 -21.83
N GLN A 203 3.24 15.47 -20.90
CA GLN A 203 4.18 15.49 -19.77
C GLN A 203 5.24 14.36 -19.83
N THR A 204 5.42 13.74 -20.99
CA THR A 204 6.29 12.56 -21.15
C THR A 204 7.77 12.80 -20.86
N HIS A 205 8.25 14.05 -20.97
CA HIS A 205 9.67 14.37 -20.74
C HIS A 205 10.17 14.11 -19.32
N ALA A 206 9.31 14.22 -18.29
CA ALA A 206 9.69 13.97 -16.91
C ALA A 206 9.95 12.48 -16.62
N ASN A 207 9.42 11.57 -17.44
CA ASN A 207 9.52 10.13 -17.26
C ASN A 207 10.72 9.50 -17.98
N ASN A 208 11.44 10.28 -18.82
CA ASN A 208 12.57 9.79 -19.62
C ASN A 208 13.93 9.94 -18.92
N GLN A 209 13.94 10.38 -17.65
CA GLN A 209 15.20 10.46 -16.90
C GLN A 209 15.63 9.09 -16.44
N GLU A 210 16.93 8.79 -16.63
CA GLU A 210 17.53 7.58 -16.11
C GLU A 210 17.42 7.54 -14.58
N LYS A 211 17.02 6.39 -14.04
CA LYS A 211 16.91 6.21 -12.59
C LYS A 211 18.28 6.12 -11.94
N ILE A 212 18.54 7.02 -11.02
CA ILE A 212 19.74 6.97 -10.20
C ILE A 212 19.59 5.82 -9.19
N ARG A 213 20.53 4.89 -9.19
CA ARG A 213 20.63 3.77 -8.26
C ARG A 213 22.08 3.58 -7.82
N LYS A 214 22.26 3.00 -6.63
CA LYS A 214 23.59 2.51 -6.22
C LYS A 214 24.10 1.49 -7.24
N SER A 215 25.42 1.39 -7.40
CA SER A 215 26.02 0.27 -8.09
C SER A 215 25.66 -1.06 -7.40
N LEU A 216 25.71 -2.17 -8.10
CA LEU A 216 25.42 -3.47 -7.49
C LEU A 216 26.42 -3.78 -6.35
N ALA A 217 27.69 -3.41 -6.52
CA ALA A 217 28.73 -3.58 -5.51
C ALA A 217 28.49 -2.76 -4.23
N ASP A 218 27.89 -1.55 -4.35
CA ASP A 218 27.53 -0.72 -3.20
C ASP A 218 26.21 -1.14 -2.55
N TYR A 219 25.40 -1.92 -3.27
CA TYR A 219 24.06 -2.32 -2.82
C TYR A 219 24.06 -3.68 -2.15
N VAL A 220 24.98 -4.58 -2.53
CA VAL A 220 25.04 -5.97 -2.05
C VAL A 220 26.39 -6.26 -1.40
N LEU A 221 26.36 -6.80 -0.19
CA LEU A 221 27.49 -7.46 0.46
C LEU A 221 27.23 -8.97 0.47
N VAL A 222 28.14 -9.75 -0.09
CA VAL A 222 28.11 -11.21 -0.01
C VAL A 222 29.06 -11.66 1.11
N ILE A 223 28.59 -12.54 1.96
CA ILE A 223 29.40 -13.22 3.01
C ILE A 223 29.33 -14.71 2.68
N ASP A 224 30.51 -15.30 2.32
CA ASP A 224 30.66 -16.71 1.99
C ASP A 224 30.94 -17.58 3.23
#